data_16e90db057234b59e34b88667df1bd9d
#
_entry.id   16e90db057234b59e34b88667df1bd9d
#
_cell.length_a   1.000
_cell.length_b   1.000
_cell.length_c   1.000
_cell.angle_alpha   90.00
_cell.angle_beta   90.00
_cell.angle_gamma   90.00
#
_symmetry.space_group_name_H-M   'P 1'
#
loop_
_entity.id
_entity.type
_entity.pdbx_description
1 polymer ?
#
loop_
_entity_poly.entity_id
_entity_poly.type
_entity_poly.pdbx_seq_one_letter_code
_entity_poly.pdbx_strand_id
1 'polypeptide(L)'
;LHLEYAKEATLYVPVSQLHLISRYSGTDAESAPLHQLGSGQWEKARRKAAKQARDTAAELLDLYAKRALRTGNQYKLPFSDYEEFAAGFGFQATTDQQAAIDSVLDDMRSSRPMDRLICGDVGFGKTEVALRAAFLAVANGMQVALLCPTTLLAEQHAQTFTDRFADWPVRVAELSRFRSGKESKQAIDGLASGQGDIVIGTHKILSSSVQCRNLGLVIIDEEHRFGVRQKEALKALRSEVDVLTLTATPIPRTLGMSLEGIRDFSVIATAPQKRLAIKTFVRREDRSTIREALLRELKRGGQVS
;
A
#
# COMPACT_ATOMS: atom_id res chain seq x y z
N LEU A 1 -23.76 -26.54 20.12
CA LEU A 1 -22.59 -26.88 19.33
C LEU A 1 -21.55 -27.57 20.19
N HIS A 2 -20.91 -28.61 19.66
CA HIS A 2 -19.76 -29.24 20.32
C HIS A 2 -18.48 -28.96 19.52
N LEU A 3 -17.40 -28.71 20.24
CA LEU A 3 -16.07 -28.49 19.69
C LEU A 3 -15.16 -29.63 20.10
N GLU A 4 -14.50 -30.23 19.14
CA GLU A 4 -13.53 -31.29 19.37
C GLU A 4 -12.13 -30.70 19.59
N TYR A 5 -11.46 -31.22 20.61
CA TYR A 5 -10.09 -30.84 20.97
C TYR A 5 -9.17 -32.06 20.85
N ALA A 6 -7.86 -31.82 20.97
CA ALA A 6 -6.89 -32.91 20.98
C ALA A 6 -7.22 -33.94 22.08
N LYS A 7 -6.91 -35.22 21.84
CA LYS A 7 -7.19 -36.37 22.71
C LYS A 7 -8.70 -36.62 22.94
N GLU A 8 -9.50 -36.44 21.90
CA GLU A 8 -10.95 -36.71 21.91
C GLU A 8 -11.74 -35.90 22.98
N ALA A 9 -11.14 -34.85 23.50
CA ALA A 9 -11.83 -34.00 24.45
C ALA A 9 -12.86 -33.12 23.74
N THR A 10 -14.08 -33.04 24.28
CA THR A 10 -15.20 -32.29 23.69
C THR A 10 -15.64 -31.18 24.63
N LEU A 11 -15.84 -29.96 24.08
CA LEU A 11 -16.40 -28.81 24.77
C LEU A 11 -17.78 -28.48 24.19
N TYR A 12 -18.81 -28.46 25.04
CA TYR A 12 -20.15 -28.04 24.63
C TYR A 12 -20.33 -26.54 24.82
N VAL A 13 -20.73 -25.86 23.74
CA VAL A 13 -20.94 -24.41 23.75
C VAL A 13 -22.44 -24.12 23.65
N PRO A 14 -23.03 -23.41 24.63
CA PRO A 14 -24.42 -22.99 24.60
C PRO A 14 -24.71 -22.08 23.39
N VAL A 15 -25.93 -22.12 22.86
CA VAL A 15 -26.36 -21.29 21.73
C VAL A 15 -26.15 -19.80 22.00
N SER A 16 -26.37 -19.36 23.25
CA SER A 16 -26.15 -17.97 23.67
C SER A 16 -24.71 -17.50 23.56
N GLN A 17 -23.75 -18.42 23.49
CA GLN A 17 -22.31 -18.11 23.40
C GLN A 17 -21.72 -18.37 21.99
N LEU A 18 -22.55 -18.65 20.98
CA LEU A 18 -22.07 -18.89 19.60
C LEU A 18 -21.34 -17.66 19.00
N HIS A 19 -21.64 -16.46 19.46
CA HIS A 19 -20.96 -15.24 19.07
C HIS A 19 -19.47 -15.20 19.46
N LEU A 20 -19.04 -16.04 20.40
CA LEU A 20 -17.63 -16.18 20.83
C LEU A 20 -16.84 -17.14 19.94
N ILE A 21 -17.50 -17.84 19.01
CA ILE A 21 -16.88 -18.82 18.14
C ILE A 21 -16.76 -18.24 16.74
N SER A 22 -15.57 -18.32 16.17
CA SER A 22 -15.32 -18.00 14.77
C SER A 22 -14.69 -19.19 14.04
N ARG A 23 -14.93 -19.24 12.73
CA ARG A 23 -14.29 -20.27 11.90
C ARG A 23 -12.78 -20.01 11.85
N TYR A 24 -11.99 -21.07 12.05
CA TYR A 24 -10.55 -21.01 11.89
C TYR A 24 -10.20 -20.78 10.41
N SER A 25 -9.38 -19.77 10.12
CA SER A 25 -9.01 -19.34 8.76
C SER A 25 -7.54 -19.53 8.41
N GLY A 26 -6.76 -20.19 9.30
CA GLY A 26 -5.31 -20.31 9.13
C GLY A 26 -4.85 -21.42 8.21
N THR A 27 -5.61 -22.52 8.11
CA THR A 27 -5.31 -23.71 7.28
C THR A 27 -6.60 -24.46 6.97
N ASP A 28 -6.52 -25.50 6.15
CA ASP A 28 -7.64 -26.42 5.93
C ASP A 28 -8.11 -27.05 7.25
N ALA A 29 -9.42 -27.37 7.34
CA ALA A 29 -10.04 -27.89 8.56
C ALA A 29 -9.38 -29.18 9.08
N GLU A 30 -8.86 -30.01 8.19
CA GLU A 30 -8.19 -31.28 8.54
C GLU A 30 -6.78 -31.10 9.12
N SER A 31 -6.11 -29.99 8.79
CA SER A 31 -4.76 -29.65 9.26
C SER A 31 -4.75 -28.57 10.36
N ALA A 32 -5.91 -28.18 10.87
CA ALA A 32 -6.01 -27.21 11.95
C ALA A 32 -5.36 -27.75 13.24
N PRO A 33 -4.47 -26.96 13.91
CA PRO A 33 -3.83 -27.41 15.14
C PRO A 33 -4.86 -27.51 16.27
N LEU A 34 -5.07 -28.74 16.78
CA LEU A 34 -5.97 -28.98 17.90
C LEU A 34 -5.22 -28.77 19.22
N HIS A 35 -5.75 -27.90 20.07
CA HIS A 35 -5.23 -27.68 21.42
C HIS A 35 -5.81 -28.69 22.40
N GLN A 36 -5.03 -29.06 23.44
CA GLN A 36 -5.50 -29.90 24.53
C GLN A 36 -6.19 -29.03 25.60
N LEU A 37 -7.44 -29.36 25.95
CA LEU A 37 -8.17 -28.72 27.04
C LEU A 37 -7.40 -28.84 28.36
N GLY A 38 -7.31 -27.72 29.12
CA GLY A 38 -6.63 -27.67 30.42
C GLY A 38 -5.10 -27.66 30.39
N SER A 39 -4.45 -27.73 29.19
CA SER A 39 -2.97 -27.78 29.09
C SER A 39 -2.26 -26.43 29.31
N GLY A 40 -2.98 -25.33 29.40
CA GLY A 40 -2.42 -23.98 29.44
C GLY A 40 -1.74 -23.53 28.13
N GLN A 41 -1.77 -24.33 27.08
CA GLN A 41 -1.16 -24.00 25.77
C GLN A 41 -1.80 -22.74 25.17
N TRP A 42 -3.12 -22.65 25.25
CA TRP A 42 -3.86 -21.46 24.78
C TRP A 42 -3.45 -20.20 25.54
N GLU A 43 -3.32 -20.26 26.85
CA GLU A 43 -2.89 -19.11 27.64
C GLU A 43 -1.46 -18.67 27.32
N LYS A 44 -0.55 -19.63 27.09
CA LYS A 44 0.81 -19.32 26.65
C LYS A 44 0.81 -18.65 25.27
N ALA A 45 0.03 -19.16 24.31
CA ALA A 45 -0.10 -18.58 22.98
C ALA A 45 -0.71 -17.15 23.07
N ARG A 46 -1.75 -16.97 23.85
CA ARG A 46 -2.40 -15.67 24.10
C ARG A 46 -1.42 -14.66 24.73
N ARG A 47 -0.68 -15.07 25.78
CA ARG A 47 0.32 -14.20 26.43
C ARG A 47 1.44 -13.81 25.46
N LYS A 48 1.90 -14.76 24.63
CA LYS A 48 2.93 -14.50 23.60
C LYS A 48 2.40 -13.50 22.56
N ALA A 49 1.18 -13.71 22.05
CA ALA A 49 0.56 -12.79 21.10
C ALA A 49 0.33 -11.39 21.71
N ALA A 50 -0.15 -11.32 22.96
CA ALA A 50 -0.33 -10.05 23.65
C ALA A 50 0.99 -9.31 23.87
N LYS A 51 2.08 -10.03 24.20
CA LYS A 51 3.42 -9.44 24.32
C LYS A 51 3.89 -8.89 22.96
N GLN A 52 3.79 -9.69 21.90
CA GLN A 52 4.18 -9.25 20.54
C GLN A 52 3.38 -8.01 20.11
N ALA A 53 2.07 -7.98 20.39
CA ALA A 53 1.24 -6.82 20.05
C ALA A 53 1.69 -5.56 20.82
N ARG A 54 2.03 -5.68 22.12
CA ARG A 54 2.56 -4.58 22.92
C ARG A 54 3.92 -4.09 22.41
N ASP A 55 4.84 -5.01 22.11
CA ASP A 55 6.17 -4.69 21.61
C ASP A 55 6.07 -3.95 20.28
N THR A 56 5.22 -4.43 19.35
CA THR A 56 4.95 -3.75 18.07
C THR A 56 4.30 -2.38 18.26
N ALA A 57 3.33 -2.26 19.19
CA ALA A 57 2.70 -0.98 19.50
C ALA A 57 3.71 0.03 20.08
N ALA A 58 4.59 -0.40 20.97
CA ALA A 58 5.64 0.45 21.54
C ALA A 58 6.63 0.94 20.46
N GLU A 59 7.04 0.06 19.55
CA GLU A 59 7.90 0.44 18.40
C GLU A 59 7.23 1.47 17.49
N LEU A 60 5.94 1.29 17.21
CA LEU A 60 5.17 2.24 16.39
C LEU A 60 5.06 3.60 17.09
N LEU A 61 4.71 3.61 18.37
CA LEU A 61 4.62 4.85 19.16
C LEU A 61 5.96 5.59 19.22
N ASP A 62 7.08 4.88 19.40
CA ASP A 62 8.43 5.48 19.37
C ASP A 62 8.74 6.10 17.99
N LEU A 63 8.39 5.40 16.90
CA LEU A 63 8.53 5.92 15.55
C LEU A 63 7.74 7.21 15.34
N TYR A 64 6.47 7.24 15.76
CA TYR A 64 5.62 8.43 15.64
C TYR A 64 6.06 9.57 16.54
N ALA A 65 6.52 9.26 17.76
CA ALA A 65 7.08 10.27 18.66
C ALA A 65 8.34 10.93 18.05
N LYS A 66 9.23 10.13 17.46
CA LYS A 66 10.41 10.65 16.74
C LYS A 66 10.01 11.52 15.54
N ARG A 67 8.99 11.13 14.78
CA ARG A 67 8.48 11.94 13.68
C ARG A 67 7.87 13.25 14.14
N ALA A 68 7.09 13.24 15.22
CA ALA A 68 6.45 14.42 15.76
C ALA A 68 7.45 15.51 16.23
N LEU A 69 8.67 15.09 16.58
CA LEU A 69 9.76 16.00 16.96
C LEU A 69 10.55 16.55 15.76
N ARG A 70 10.33 16.04 14.56
CA ARG A 70 11.04 16.49 13.35
C ARG A 70 10.25 17.55 12.61
N THR A 71 10.99 18.47 12.01
CA THR A 71 10.45 19.40 11.03
C THR A 71 10.55 18.76 9.66
N GLY A 72 9.42 18.60 8.98
CA GLY A 72 9.34 18.08 7.60
C GLY A 72 9.71 19.12 6.56
N ASN A 73 9.76 18.70 5.32
CA ASN A 73 9.90 19.60 4.19
C ASN A 73 8.58 20.37 4.02
N GLN A 74 8.67 21.71 3.96
CA GLN A 74 7.52 22.54 3.61
C GLN A 74 7.55 22.81 2.12
N TYR A 75 6.77 22.05 1.36
CA TYR A 75 6.70 22.20 -0.09
C TYR A 75 5.90 23.44 -0.46
N LYS A 76 6.41 24.19 -1.43
CA LYS A 76 5.69 25.31 -2.04
C LYS A 76 4.94 24.80 -3.25
N LEU A 77 3.65 25.08 -3.32
CA LEU A 77 2.84 24.69 -4.47
C LEU A 77 3.06 25.71 -5.62
N PRO A 78 3.71 25.32 -6.74
CA PRO A 78 3.80 26.16 -7.93
C PRO A 78 2.45 26.09 -8.64
N PHE A 79 1.54 27.00 -8.30
CA PHE A 79 0.12 26.89 -8.63
C PHE A 79 -0.14 26.71 -10.13
N SER A 80 0.50 27.53 -10.98
CA SER A 80 0.33 27.45 -12.44
C SER A 80 0.76 26.11 -13.01
N ASP A 81 1.97 25.66 -12.66
CA ASP A 81 2.53 24.40 -13.17
C ASP A 81 1.76 23.20 -12.63
N TYR A 82 1.29 23.30 -11.38
CA TYR A 82 0.46 22.26 -10.78
C TYR A 82 -0.89 22.11 -11.48
N GLU A 83 -1.57 23.21 -11.82
CA GLU A 83 -2.83 23.19 -12.56
C GLU A 83 -2.63 22.59 -13.96
N GLU A 84 -1.55 22.92 -14.65
CA GLU A 84 -1.20 22.34 -15.94
C GLU A 84 -0.94 20.84 -15.81
N PHE A 85 -0.14 20.42 -14.82
CA PHE A 85 0.08 19.01 -14.53
C PHE A 85 -1.23 18.30 -14.19
N ALA A 86 -2.10 18.94 -13.42
CA ALA A 86 -3.41 18.45 -13.05
C ALA A 86 -4.31 18.20 -14.26
N ALA A 87 -4.35 19.14 -15.20
CA ALA A 87 -5.15 19.06 -16.42
C ALA A 87 -4.77 17.86 -17.31
N GLY A 88 -3.51 17.43 -17.26
CA GLY A 88 -3.03 16.25 -17.97
C GLY A 88 -3.58 14.90 -17.47
N PHE A 89 -4.40 14.84 -16.42
CA PHE A 89 -5.01 13.60 -15.93
C PHE A 89 -5.99 12.96 -16.94
N GLY A 90 -6.60 13.75 -17.82
CA GLY A 90 -7.50 13.24 -18.87
C GLY A 90 -8.83 12.68 -18.37
N PHE A 91 -9.08 12.68 -17.07
CA PHE A 91 -10.32 12.24 -16.42
C PHE A 91 -10.77 13.28 -15.41
N GLN A 92 -12.07 13.29 -15.12
CA GLN A 92 -12.59 14.05 -14.00
C GLN A 92 -12.35 13.29 -12.69
N ALA A 93 -11.66 13.92 -11.75
CA ALA A 93 -11.47 13.33 -10.42
C ALA A 93 -12.83 13.18 -9.71
N THR A 94 -13.03 12.07 -9.00
CA THR A 94 -14.16 11.92 -8.09
C THR A 94 -13.96 12.80 -6.86
N THR A 95 -15.04 13.09 -6.13
CA THR A 95 -14.95 13.87 -4.89
C THR A 95 -13.96 13.28 -3.90
N ASP A 96 -13.95 11.95 -3.75
CA ASP A 96 -13.03 11.27 -2.83
C ASP A 96 -11.57 11.34 -3.31
N GLN A 97 -11.34 11.23 -4.63
CA GLN A 97 -10.00 11.39 -5.20
C GLN A 97 -9.48 12.81 -4.96
N GLN A 98 -10.32 13.82 -5.21
CA GLN A 98 -9.92 15.21 -4.97
C GLN A 98 -9.64 15.46 -3.49
N ALA A 99 -10.50 15.00 -2.59
CA ALA A 99 -10.28 15.13 -1.15
C ALA A 99 -9.00 14.43 -0.68
N ALA A 100 -8.66 13.27 -1.27
CA ALA A 100 -7.41 12.58 -0.97
C ALA A 100 -6.18 13.35 -1.49
N ILE A 101 -6.27 13.93 -2.70
CA ILE A 101 -5.22 14.78 -3.27
C ILE A 101 -5.01 16.02 -2.39
N ASP A 102 -6.09 16.73 -2.05
CA ASP A 102 -6.02 17.95 -1.24
C ASP A 102 -5.37 17.65 0.13
N SER A 103 -5.78 16.56 0.78
CA SER A 103 -5.19 16.12 2.05
C SER A 103 -3.68 15.84 1.95
N VAL A 104 -3.23 15.19 0.87
CA VAL A 104 -1.80 14.91 0.63
C VAL A 104 -1.02 16.21 0.40
N LEU A 105 -1.56 17.11 -0.40
CA LEU A 105 -0.91 18.40 -0.68
C LEU A 105 -0.82 19.27 0.57
N ASP A 106 -1.85 19.27 1.42
CA ASP A 106 -1.86 20.01 2.67
C ASP A 106 -0.85 19.44 3.67
N ASP A 107 -0.78 18.10 3.79
CA ASP A 107 0.25 17.46 4.62
C ASP A 107 1.66 17.84 4.17
N MET A 108 1.96 17.72 2.86
CA MET A 108 3.28 18.03 2.31
C MET A 108 3.64 19.53 2.45
N ARG A 109 2.66 20.41 2.48
CA ARG A 109 2.86 21.86 2.70
C ARG A 109 3.02 22.21 4.19
N SER A 110 2.64 21.30 5.07
CA SER A 110 2.81 21.49 6.51
C SER A 110 4.28 21.35 6.93
N SER A 111 4.60 21.81 8.14
CA SER A 111 5.93 21.63 8.73
C SER A 111 6.15 20.24 9.35
N ARG A 112 5.17 19.35 9.27
CA ARG A 112 5.23 18.01 9.85
C ARG A 112 5.47 16.98 8.74
N PRO A 113 6.39 16.02 8.93
CA PRO A 113 6.61 14.97 7.94
C PRO A 113 5.33 14.17 7.69
N MET A 114 4.91 14.05 6.43
CA MET A 114 3.70 13.30 6.06
C MET A 114 3.90 11.78 6.24
N ASP A 115 2.94 11.10 6.86
CA ASP A 115 2.77 9.64 6.77
C ASP A 115 1.29 9.32 6.54
N ARG A 116 0.89 9.35 5.29
CA ARG A 116 -0.51 9.16 4.90
C ARG A 116 -0.73 7.85 4.17
N LEU A 117 -1.82 7.19 4.50
CA LEU A 117 -2.30 5.98 3.84
C LEU A 117 -3.50 6.31 2.95
N ILE A 118 -3.40 5.98 1.66
CA ILE A 118 -4.51 6.07 0.72
C ILE A 118 -5.10 4.68 0.51
N CYS A 119 -6.34 4.52 0.97
CA CYS A 119 -7.13 3.32 0.77
C CYS A 119 -8.12 3.51 -0.38
N GLY A 120 -8.17 2.56 -1.30
CA GLY A 120 -9.15 2.57 -2.38
C GLY A 120 -9.05 1.29 -3.19
N ASP A 121 -10.16 0.81 -3.71
CA ASP A 121 -10.16 -0.42 -4.50
C ASP A 121 -9.29 -0.30 -5.76
N VAL A 122 -9.00 -1.43 -6.39
CA VAL A 122 -8.24 -1.47 -7.65
C VAL A 122 -8.95 -0.63 -8.71
N GLY A 123 -8.21 0.25 -9.40
CA GLY A 123 -8.77 1.15 -10.41
C GLY A 123 -9.50 2.39 -9.87
N PHE A 124 -9.44 2.69 -8.57
CA PHE A 124 -10.01 3.90 -7.97
C PHE A 124 -9.10 5.13 -8.07
N GLY A 125 -8.03 5.07 -8.85
CA GLY A 125 -7.19 6.23 -9.15
C GLY A 125 -6.18 6.62 -8.06
N LYS A 126 -5.81 5.70 -7.15
CA LYS A 126 -4.75 5.93 -6.15
C LYS A 126 -3.44 6.43 -6.77
N THR A 127 -3.12 5.96 -7.98
CA THR A 127 -1.92 6.36 -8.71
C THR A 127 -1.93 7.84 -9.06
N GLU A 128 -3.08 8.45 -9.35
CA GLU A 128 -3.16 9.89 -9.60
C GLU A 128 -2.80 10.71 -8.34
N VAL A 129 -3.23 10.25 -7.16
CA VAL A 129 -2.81 10.89 -5.89
C VAL A 129 -1.29 10.84 -5.74
N ALA A 130 -0.69 9.70 -6.05
CA ALA A 130 0.77 9.52 -6.01
C ALA A 130 1.50 10.42 -7.02
N LEU A 131 0.97 10.57 -8.24
CA LEU A 131 1.52 11.45 -9.27
C LEU A 131 1.50 12.92 -8.85
N ARG A 132 0.40 13.37 -8.23
CA ARG A 132 0.29 14.74 -7.71
C ARG A 132 1.29 15.02 -6.58
N ALA A 133 1.45 14.07 -5.66
CA ALA A 133 2.45 14.15 -4.60
C ALA A 133 3.88 14.18 -5.18
N ALA A 134 4.17 13.29 -6.14
CA ALA A 134 5.47 13.25 -6.80
C ALA A 134 5.77 14.55 -7.54
N PHE A 135 4.78 15.13 -8.26
CA PHE A 135 4.94 16.41 -8.92
C PHE A 135 5.32 17.51 -7.92
N LEU A 136 4.60 17.61 -6.81
CA LEU A 136 4.90 18.62 -5.79
C LEU A 136 6.31 18.45 -5.22
N ALA A 137 6.77 17.21 -5.00
CA ALA A 137 8.11 16.95 -4.50
C ALA A 137 9.19 17.37 -5.52
N VAL A 138 9.08 16.93 -6.77
CA VAL A 138 10.09 17.25 -7.81
C VAL A 138 10.11 18.75 -8.17
N ALA A 139 8.96 19.41 -8.18
CA ALA A 139 8.86 20.86 -8.39
C ALA A 139 9.57 21.68 -7.29
N ASN A 140 9.80 21.08 -6.12
CA ASN A 140 10.60 21.66 -5.04
C ASN A 140 12.05 21.14 -5.00
N GLY A 141 12.51 20.48 -6.04
CA GLY A 141 13.89 19.96 -6.15
C GLY A 141 14.16 18.72 -5.28
N MET A 142 13.12 18.04 -4.80
CA MET A 142 13.24 16.82 -4.03
C MET A 142 13.13 15.58 -4.90
N GLN A 143 13.86 14.53 -4.53
CA GLN A 143 13.78 13.23 -5.20
C GLN A 143 12.65 12.38 -4.63
N VAL A 144 12.07 11.54 -5.48
CA VAL A 144 10.95 10.64 -5.15
C VAL A 144 11.36 9.19 -5.37
N ALA A 145 11.07 8.32 -4.41
CA ALA A 145 11.22 6.88 -4.54
C ALA A 145 9.84 6.19 -4.49
N LEU A 146 9.47 5.44 -5.53
CA LEU A 146 8.26 4.63 -5.55
C LEU A 146 8.61 3.15 -5.47
N LEU A 147 8.15 2.50 -4.40
CA LEU A 147 8.40 1.10 -4.11
C LEU A 147 7.20 0.24 -4.45
N CYS A 148 7.44 -0.81 -5.22
CA CYS A 148 6.44 -1.80 -5.64
C CYS A 148 6.83 -3.21 -5.17
N PRO A 149 5.86 -4.08 -4.84
CA PRO A 149 6.14 -5.44 -4.39
C PRO A 149 6.64 -6.35 -5.50
N THR A 150 6.29 -6.07 -6.75
CA THR A 150 6.65 -6.89 -7.92
C THR A 150 7.28 -6.07 -9.03
N THR A 151 8.09 -6.74 -9.87
CA THR A 151 8.72 -6.12 -11.03
C THR A 151 7.71 -5.66 -12.08
N LEU A 152 6.61 -6.40 -12.24
CA LEU A 152 5.55 -6.02 -13.19
C LEU A 152 4.87 -4.70 -12.78
N LEU A 153 4.55 -4.55 -11.48
CA LEU A 153 3.99 -3.30 -10.97
C LEU A 153 4.99 -2.14 -11.08
N ALA A 154 6.29 -2.41 -10.86
CA ALA A 154 7.31 -1.39 -11.04
C ALA A 154 7.39 -0.89 -12.49
N GLU A 155 7.34 -1.80 -13.45
CA GLU A 155 7.30 -1.46 -14.89
C GLU A 155 6.05 -0.67 -15.26
N GLN A 156 4.86 -1.09 -14.79
CA GLN A 156 3.60 -0.37 -15.02
C GLN A 156 3.63 1.05 -14.45
N HIS A 157 4.12 1.20 -13.23
CA HIS A 157 4.27 2.54 -12.62
C HIS A 157 5.32 3.36 -13.35
N ALA A 158 6.47 2.76 -13.74
CA ALA A 158 7.51 3.46 -14.48
C ALA A 158 6.98 4.01 -15.81
N GLN A 159 6.21 3.20 -16.55
CA GLN A 159 5.56 3.66 -17.79
C GLN A 159 4.57 4.79 -17.50
N THR A 160 3.67 4.62 -16.54
CA THR A 160 2.65 5.63 -16.18
C THR A 160 3.29 6.96 -15.77
N PHE A 161 4.36 6.90 -14.96
CA PHE A 161 5.07 8.11 -14.53
C PHE A 161 5.84 8.75 -15.69
N THR A 162 6.50 7.96 -16.53
CA THR A 162 7.21 8.46 -17.71
C THR A 162 6.26 9.18 -18.65
N ASP A 163 5.12 8.59 -18.96
CA ASP A 163 4.11 9.19 -19.83
C ASP A 163 3.54 10.48 -19.23
N ARG A 164 3.29 10.48 -17.92
CA ARG A 164 2.68 11.61 -17.23
C ARG A 164 3.62 12.81 -17.05
N PHE A 165 4.92 12.54 -16.97
CA PHE A 165 5.98 13.55 -16.87
C PHE A 165 6.67 13.85 -18.20
N ALA A 166 6.16 13.36 -19.34
CA ALA A 166 6.81 13.49 -20.64
C ALA A 166 7.08 14.94 -21.05
N ASP A 167 6.16 15.84 -20.73
CA ASP A 167 6.27 17.27 -21.06
C ASP A 167 6.99 18.09 -19.98
N TRP A 168 7.50 17.41 -18.93
CA TRP A 168 8.16 18.06 -17.79
C TRP A 168 9.64 17.71 -17.75
N PRO A 169 10.52 18.62 -17.28
CA PRO A 169 11.95 18.36 -17.19
C PRO A 169 12.28 17.42 -16.01
N VAL A 170 11.61 16.27 -15.93
CA VAL A 170 11.69 15.30 -14.85
C VAL A 170 12.21 13.98 -15.40
N ARG A 171 13.24 13.43 -14.75
CA ARG A 171 13.86 12.16 -15.12
C ARG A 171 13.33 11.03 -14.25
N VAL A 172 12.61 10.12 -14.88
CA VAL A 172 12.08 8.91 -14.26
C VAL A 172 13.01 7.74 -14.57
N ALA A 173 13.45 7.00 -13.55
CA ALA A 173 14.30 5.82 -13.69
C ALA A 173 13.62 4.60 -13.06
N GLU A 174 13.82 3.42 -13.65
CA GLU A 174 13.35 2.15 -13.12
C GLU A 174 14.50 1.32 -12.58
N LEU A 175 14.37 0.82 -11.34
CA LEU A 175 15.29 -0.12 -10.71
C LEU A 175 14.59 -1.46 -10.45
N SER A 176 14.56 -2.30 -11.48
CA SER A 176 14.02 -3.65 -11.40
C SER A 176 15.00 -4.67 -11.96
N ARG A 177 14.67 -5.95 -11.84
CA ARG A 177 15.49 -7.01 -12.45
C ARG A 177 15.35 -7.09 -13.97
N PHE A 178 14.39 -6.39 -14.56
CA PHE A 178 14.22 -6.33 -16.03
C PHE A 178 15.16 -5.33 -16.68
N ARG A 179 15.80 -4.45 -15.91
CA ARG A 179 16.78 -3.50 -16.41
C ARG A 179 18.19 -4.11 -16.41
N SER A 180 18.95 -3.79 -17.44
CA SER A 180 20.34 -4.21 -17.54
C SER A 180 21.19 -3.64 -16.39
N GLY A 181 22.34 -4.26 -16.14
CA GLY A 181 23.27 -3.76 -15.13
C GLY A 181 23.77 -2.35 -15.42
N LYS A 182 23.93 -1.99 -16.70
CA LYS A 182 24.35 -0.65 -17.15
C LYS A 182 23.25 0.39 -16.84
N GLU A 183 22.01 0.12 -17.19
CA GLU A 183 20.88 1.01 -16.90
C GLU A 183 20.67 1.18 -15.41
N SER A 184 20.75 0.09 -14.64
CA SER A 184 20.64 0.14 -13.18
C SER A 184 21.72 1.01 -12.56
N LYS A 185 22.97 0.89 -13.05
CA LYS A 185 24.09 1.73 -12.60
C LYS A 185 23.87 3.19 -12.93
N GLN A 186 23.46 3.50 -14.16
CA GLN A 186 23.13 4.88 -14.58
C GLN A 186 22.04 5.51 -13.71
N ALA A 187 20.99 4.74 -13.37
CA ALA A 187 19.93 5.19 -12.50
C ALA A 187 20.46 5.52 -11.10
N ILE A 188 21.28 4.63 -10.51
CA ILE A 188 21.89 4.83 -9.18
C ILE A 188 22.83 6.05 -9.18
N ASP A 189 23.70 6.15 -10.15
CA ASP A 189 24.62 7.29 -10.28
C ASP A 189 23.85 8.60 -10.49
N GLY A 190 22.75 8.57 -11.26
CA GLY A 190 21.86 9.71 -11.45
C GLY A 190 21.18 10.16 -10.16
N LEU A 191 20.74 9.22 -9.31
CA LEU A 191 20.15 9.55 -8.01
C LEU A 191 21.19 10.15 -7.07
N ALA A 192 22.38 9.58 -7.01
CA ALA A 192 23.45 10.06 -6.14
C ALA A 192 23.97 11.44 -6.55
N SER A 193 23.98 11.74 -7.84
CA SER A 193 24.37 13.07 -8.36
C SER A 193 23.27 14.12 -8.27
N GLY A 194 22.02 13.71 -8.04
CA GLY A 194 20.84 14.60 -8.07
C GLY A 194 20.32 14.90 -9.47
N GLN A 195 20.77 14.16 -10.50
CA GLN A 195 20.25 14.28 -11.86
C GLN A 195 19.00 13.46 -12.11
N GLY A 196 18.75 12.41 -11.32
CA GLY A 196 17.53 11.62 -11.37
C GLY A 196 16.54 12.16 -10.35
N ASP A 197 15.29 12.36 -10.76
CA ASP A 197 14.26 12.96 -9.92
C ASP A 197 13.34 11.91 -9.31
N ILE A 198 12.94 10.91 -10.08
CA ILE A 198 12.02 9.86 -9.63
C ILE A 198 12.65 8.50 -9.89
N VAL A 199 12.68 7.65 -8.88
CA VAL A 199 13.07 6.24 -9.02
C VAL A 199 11.90 5.33 -8.67
N ILE A 200 11.60 4.38 -9.55
CA ILE A 200 10.52 3.40 -9.38
C ILE A 200 11.13 2.01 -9.42
N GLY A 201 10.76 1.16 -8.47
CA GLY A 201 11.28 -0.20 -8.49
C GLY A 201 10.83 -1.04 -7.30
N THR A 202 11.49 -2.19 -7.17
CA THR A 202 11.22 -3.14 -6.10
C THR A 202 12.12 -2.84 -4.89
N HIS A 203 12.20 -3.79 -3.97
CA HIS A 203 13.09 -3.71 -2.80
C HIS A 203 14.56 -3.38 -3.10
N LYS A 204 14.99 -3.46 -4.36
CA LYS A 204 16.34 -2.99 -4.76
C LYS A 204 16.62 -1.55 -4.37
N ILE A 205 15.58 -0.70 -4.39
CA ILE A 205 15.71 0.72 -3.99
C ILE A 205 16.15 0.85 -2.52
N LEU A 206 15.78 -0.11 -1.67
CA LEU A 206 16.14 -0.14 -0.25
C LEU A 206 17.57 -0.64 0.02
N SER A 207 18.33 -1.00 -1.03
CA SER A 207 19.72 -1.42 -0.90
C SER A 207 20.62 -0.24 -0.51
N SER A 208 21.61 -0.48 0.33
CA SER A 208 22.63 0.51 0.70
C SER A 208 23.43 1.07 -0.48
N SER A 209 23.40 0.37 -1.63
CA SER A 209 24.02 0.86 -2.87
C SER A 209 23.22 1.96 -3.56
N VAL A 210 21.95 2.17 -3.19
CA VAL A 210 21.09 3.21 -3.76
C VAL A 210 21.08 4.38 -2.79
N GLN A 211 21.74 5.45 -3.16
CA GLN A 211 21.77 6.68 -2.40
C GLN A 211 21.10 7.78 -3.18
N CYS A 212 20.14 8.43 -2.57
CA CYS A 212 19.51 9.63 -3.11
C CYS A 212 20.18 10.86 -2.49
N ARG A 213 20.46 11.85 -3.32
CA ARG A 213 21.07 13.10 -2.85
C ARG A 213 20.12 13.93 -1.99
N ASN A 214 18.87 13.95 -2.36
CA ASN A 214 17.84 14.80 -1.75
C ASN A 214 16.47 14.11 -1.77
N LEU A 215 16.36 12.94 -1.12
CA LEU A 215 15.11 12.19 -1.03
C LEU A 215 14.11 12.94 -0.15
N GLY A 216 12.97 13.35 -0.71
CA GLY A 216 11.92 14.06 0.01
C GLY A 216 10.65 13.24 0.19
N LEU A 217 10.33 12.37 -0.78
CA LEU A 217 9.09 11.60 -0.77
C LEU A 217 9.35 10.12 -1.07
N VAL A 218 8.78 9.24 -0.25
CA VAL A 218 8.71 7.80 -0.51
C VAL A 218 7.26 7.40 -0.71
N ILE A 219 6.96 6.83 -1.87
CA ILE A 219 5.64 6.25 -2.19
C ILE A 219 5.76 4.73 -2.09
N ILE A 220 4.85 4.08 -1.39
CA ILE A 220 4.86 2.64 -1.17
C ILE A 220 3.54 2.07 -1.69
N ASP A 221 3.61 1.24 -2.72
CA ASP A 221 2.42 0.55 -3.22
C ASP A 221 2.33 -0.85 -2.60
N GLU A 222 1.13 -1.20 -2.08
CA GLU A 222 0.82 -2.51 -1.48
C GLU A 222 1.84 -2.98 -0.42
N GLU A 223 2.11 -2.13 0.57
CA GLU A 223 3.09 -2.39 1.64
C GLU A 223 2.96 -3.75 2.32
N HIS A 224 1.74 -4.27 2.43
CA HIS A 224 1.48 -5.56 3.09
C HIS A 224 2.17 -6.75 2.39
N ARG A 225 2.53 -6.60 1.11
CA ARG A 225 3.23 -7.63 0.33
C ARG A 225 4.75 -7.64 0.52
N PHE A 226 5.30 -6.67 1.26
CA PHE A 226 6.73 -6.64 1.57
C PHE A 226 7.11 -7.60 2.70
N GLY A 227 8.29 -8.23 2.59
CA GLY A 227 8.83 -9.10 3.63
C GLY A 227 9.33 -8.32 4.86
N VAL A 228 9.65 -9.04 5.93
CA VAL A 228 10.05 -8.47 7.23
C VAL A 228 11.25 -7.52 7.10
N ARG A 229 12.33 -7.95 6.45
CA ARG A 229 13.55 -7.12 6.27
C ARG A 229 13.27 -5.83 5.50
N GLN A 230 12.38 -5.90 4.51
CA GLN A 230 11.99 -4.74 3.71
C GLN A 230 11.19 -3.75 4.55
N LYS A 231 10.28 -4.24 5.40
CA LYS A 231 9.51 -3.41 6.33
C LYS A 231 10.38 -2.72 7.37
N GLU A 232 11.45 -3.37 7.83
CA GLU A 232 12.43 -2.75 8.74
C GLU A 232 13.20 -1.61 8.06
N ALA A 233 13.67 -1.83 6.82
CA ALA A 233 14.32 -0.76 6.05
C ALA A 233 13.37 0.42 5.77
N LEU A 234 12.08 0.13 5.49
CA LEU A 234 11.06 1.16 5.33
C LEU A 234 10.79 1.94 6.62
N LYS A 235 10.86 1.29 7.79
CA LYS A 235 10.73 1.99 9.09
C LYS A 235 11.82 3.07 9.27
N ALA A 236 13.05 2.78 8.89
CA ALA A 236 14.14 3.75 8.95
C ALA A 236 13.89 4.95 8.02
N LEU A 237 13.49 4.71 6.77
CA LEU A 237 13.14 5.76 5.82
C LEU A 237 11.95 6.60 6.30
N ARG A 238 10.94 5.99 6.88
CA ARG A 238 9.76 6.68 7.43
C ARG A 238 10.12 7.72 8.49
N SER A 239 11.20 7.55 9.20
CA SER A 239 11.61 8.53 10.20
C SER A 239 12.22 9.79 9.59
N GLU A 240 12.56 9.81 8.31
CA GLU A 240 13.40 10.85 7.70
C GLU A 240 12.72 11.66 6.60
N VAL A 241 11.75 11.07 5.91
CA VAL A 241 11.10 11.65 4.71
C VAL A 241 9.59 11.58 4.78
N ASP A 242 8.92 12.27 3.88
CA ASP A 242 7.48 12.13 3.68
C ASP A 242 7.16 10.77 3.09
N VAL A 243 6.09 10.14 3.60
CA VAL A 243 5.68 8.81 3.18
C VAL A 243 4.22 8.79 2.77
N LEU A 244 3.97 8.31 1.56
CA LEU A 244 2.65 8.06 1.00
C LEU A 244 2.49 6.57 0.74
N THR A 245 1.57 5.91 1.41
CA THR A 245 1.29 4.49 1.18
C THR A 245 -0.02 4.32 0.44
N LEU A 246 -0.02 3.48 -0.59
CA LEU A 246 -1.20 3.13 -1.36
C LEU A 246 -1.60 1.68 -1.05
N THR A 247 -2.89 1.42 -0.87
CA THR A 247 -3.39 0.06 -0.68
C THR A 247 -4.77 -0.16 -1.30
N ALA A 248 -4.97 -1.33 -1.88
CA ALA A 248 -6.28 -1.79 -2.33
C ALA A 248 -7.04 -2.55 -1.22
N THR A 249 -6.38 -2.89 -0.11
CA THR A 249 -7.03 -3.59 0.99
C THR A 249 -7.93 -2.64 1.75
N PRO A 250 -9.25 -2.87 1.81
CA PRO A 250 -10.16 -2.00 2.55
C PRO A 250 -9.83 -2.09 4.05
N ILE A 251 -9.63 -0.93 4.67
CA ILE A 251 -9.53 -0.84 6.13
C ILE A 251 -10.95 -0.72 6.68
N PRO A 252 -11.41 -1.63 7.57
CA PRO A 252 -12.68 -1.46 8.24
C PRO A 252 -12.75 -0.09 8.94
N ARG A 253 -13.89 0.60 8.86
CA ARG A 253 -14.06 1.93 9.47
C ARG A 253 -13.64 1.97 10.95
N THR A 254 -13.97 0.92 11.70
CA THR A 254 -13.59 0.77 13.11
C THR A 254 -12.08 0.74 13.31
N LEU A 255 -11.33 0.10 12.41
CA LEU A 255 -9.86 0.08 12.46
C LEU A 255 -9.30 1.45 12.02
N GLY A 256 -9.91 2.09 11.02
CA GLY A 256 -9.55 3.45 10.60
C GLY A 256 -9.64 4.44 11.77
N MET A 257 -10.77 4.46 12.47
CA MET A 257 -10.97 5.30 13.67
C MET A 257 -9.97 5.00 14.78
N SER A 258 -9.52 3.74 14.92
CA SER A 258 -8.49 3.36 15.90
C SER A 258 -7.09 3.81 15.51
N LEU A 259 -6.88 4.12 14.24
CA LEU A 259 -5.61 4.64 13.71
C LEU A 259 -5.58 6.17 13.67
N GLU A 260 -6.73 6.84 13.88
CA GLU A 260 -6.80 8.30 13.99
C GLU A 260 -5.86 8.80 15.09
N GLY A 261 -4.99 9.74 14.75
CA GLY A 261 -3.94 10.26 15.63
C GLY A 261 -2.64 9.43 15.68
N ILE A 262 -2.63 8.21 15.10
CA ILE A 262 -1.41 7.42 14.93
C ILE A 262 -0.88 7.59 13.51
N ARG A 263 -1.77 7.51 12.50
CA ARG A 263 -1.42 7.66 11.08
C ARG A 263 -2.57 8.33 10.34
N ASP A 264 -2.23 9.29 9.47
CA ASP A 264 -3.23 9.94 8.63
C ASP A 264 -3.69 8.99 7.51
N PHE A 265 -4.99 8.98 7.19
CA PHE A 265 -5.50 8.16 6.11
C PHE A 265 -6.61 8.86 5.32
N SER A 266 -6.72 8.52 4.04
CA SER A 266 -7.78 8.95 3.15
C SER A 266 -8.38 7.74 2.45
N VAL A 267 -9.70 7.73 2.29
CA VAL A 267 -10.43 6.63 1.66
C VAL A 267 -11.05 7.11 0.35
N ILE A 268 -10.71 6.45 -0.74
CA ILE A 268 -11.37 6.64 -2.04
C ILE A 268 -12.39 5.53 -2.19
N ALA A 269 -13.65 5.83 -1.84
CA ALA A 269 -14.76 4.88 -1.85
C ALA A 269 -15.59 4.94 -3.14
N THR A 270 -15.51 6.05 -3.88
CA THR A 270 -16.29 6.27 -5.10
C THR A 270 -15.55 5.78 -6.33
N ALA A 271 -16.15 4.84 -7.04
CA ALA A 271 -15.61 4.35 -8.31
C ALA A 271 -15.63 5.44 -9.39
N PRO A 272 -14.62 5.52 -10.28
CA PRO A 272 -14.66 6.41 -11.44
C PRO A 272 -15.88 6.12 -12.33
N GLN A 273 -16.46 7.16 -12.95
CA GLN A 273 -17.74 7.07 -13.69
C GLN A 273 -17.76 6.01 -14.82
N LYS A 274 -16.61 5.72 -15.43
CA LYS A 274 -16.51 4.74 -16.54
C LYS A 274 -16.21 3.31 -16.08
N ARG A 275 -16.10 3.06 -14.77
CA ARG A 275 -15.81 1.72 -14.27
C ARG A 275 -17.07 0.88 -14.25
N LEU A 276 -17.05 -0.22 -15.00
CA LEU A 276 -18.11 -1.21 -14.95
C LEU A 276 -18.05 -1.99 -13.63
N ALA A 277 -19.22 -2.17 -13.01
CA ALA A 277 -19.31 -2.99 -11.79
C ALA A 277 -18.96 -4.45 -12.09
N ILE A 278 -18.12 -5.04 -11.23
CA ILE A 278 -17.83 -6.47 -11.29
C ILE A 278 -19.06 -7.23 -10.79
N LYS A 279 -19.61 -8.10 -11.62
CA LYS A 279 -20.71 -8.99 -11.23
C LYS A 279 -20.13 -10.28 -10.64
N THR A 280 -20.27 -10.43 -9.33
CA THR A 280 -19.80 -11.63 -8.61
C THR A 280 -20.95 -12.62 -8.44
N PHE A 281 -20.73 -13.87 -8.83
CA PHE A 281 -21.68 -14.96 -8.64
C PHE A 281 -21.05 -16.02 -7.73
N VAL A 282 -21.72 -16.34 -6.64
CA VAL A 282 -21.34 -17.45 -5.75
C VAL A 282 -22.31 -18.60 -6.02
N ARG A 283 -21.83 -19.67 -6.62
CA ARG A 283 -22.64 -20.84 -6.98
C ARG A 283 -21.88 -22.13 -6.66
N ARG A 284 -22.59 -23.27 -6.60
CA ARG A 284 -21.94 -24.58 -6.63
C ARG A 284 -21.22 -24.75 -7.96
N GLU A 285 -20.10 -25.47 -7.95
CA GLU A 285 -19.35 -25.79 -9.16
C GLU A 285 -20.26 -26.51 -10.16
N ASP A 286 -20.39 -25.94 -11.37
CA ASP A 286 -21.16 -26.49 -12.47
C ASP A 286 -20.48 -26.15 -13.80
N ARG A 287 -20.21 -27.19 -14.58
CA ARG A 287 -19.50 -27.08 -15.86
C ARG A 287 -20.23 -26.21 -16.87
N SER A 288 -21.56 -26.20 -16.87
CA SER A 288 -22.36 -25.39 -17.79
C SER A 288 -22.19 -23.89 -17.49
N THR A 289 -22.25 -23.52 -16.21
CA THR A 289 -22.03 -22.16 -15.73
C THR A 289 -20.62 -21.66 -16.02
N ILE A 290 -19.60 -22.49 -15.77
CA ILE A 290 -18.20 -22.15 -16.08
C ILE A 290 -18.03 -21.93 -17.57
N ARG A 291 -18.54 -22.84 -18.43
CA ARG A 291 -18.46 -22.71 -19.88
C ARG A 291 -19.14 -21.43 -20.39
N GLU A 292 -20.32 -21.12 -19.87
CA GLU A 292 -21.04 -19.91 -20.23
C GLU A 292 -20.23 -18.66 -19.88
N ALA A 293 -19.65 -18.59 -18.68
CA ALA A 293 -18.82 -17.48 -18.23
C ALA A 293 -17.58 -17.31 -19.11
N LEU A 294 -16.88 -18.41 -19.42
CA LEU A 294 -15.72 -18.42 -20.30
C LEU A 294 -16.05 -17.90 -21.71
N LEU A 295 -17.11 -18.43 -22.32
CA LEU A 295 -17.52 -18.03 -23.67
C LEU A 295 -17.95 -16.56 -23.73
N ARG A 296 -18.64 -16.08 -22.69
CA ARG A 296 -19.03 -14.67 -22.59
C ARG A 296 -17.82 -13.74 -22.52
N GLU A 297 -16.81 -14.11 -21.73
CA GLU A 297 -15.58 -13.33 -21.57
C GLU A 297 -14.76 -13.32 -22.88
N LEU A 298 -14.57 -14.49 -23.50
CA LEU A 298 -13.87 -14.60 -24.77
C LEU A 298 -14.57 -13.83 -25.90
N LYS A 299 -15.92 -13.84 -25.94
CA LYS A 299 -16.70 -13.13 -26.94
C LYS A 299 -16.52 -11.60 -26.86
N ARG A 300 -16.27 -11.05 -25.68
CA ARG A 300 -15.99 -9.62 -25.51
C ARG A 300 -14.51 -9.25 -25.70
N GLY A 301 -13.66 -10.20 -26.04
CA GLY A 301 -12.21 -9.98 -26.21
C GLY A 301 -11.41 -9.98 -24.92
N GLY A 302 -11.99 -10.44 -23.80
CA GLY A 302 -11.32 -10.56 -22.52
C GLY A 302 -10.43 -11.80 -22.43
N GLN A 303 -9.67 -11.89 -21.33
CA GLN A 303 -8.82 -13.03 -21.00
C GLN A 303 -9.42 -13.81 -19.84
N VAL A 304 -9.14 -15.10 -19.82
CA VAL A 304 -9.59 -16.01 -18.76
C VAL A 304 -8.37 -16.75 -18.22
N SER A 305 -8.24 -16.78 -16.89
CA SER A 305 -7.17 -17.48 -16.18
C SER A 305 -7.73 -18.43 -15.16
#